data_1006feb2e7989426f0db8ca6d4ed3d22
#
_entry.id   1006feb2e7989426f0db8ca6d4ed3d22
#
_cell.length_a   1.000
_cell.length_b   1.000
_cell.length_c   1.000
_cell.angle_alpha   90.00
_cell.angle_beta   90.00
_cell.angle_gamma   90.00
#
_symmetry.space_group_name_H-M   'P 1'
#
loop_
_entity.id
_entity.type
_entity.pdbx_description
1 polymer ?
#
loop_
_entity_poly.entity_id
_entity_poly.type
_entity_poly.pdbx_seq_one_letter_code
_entity_poly.pdbx_strand_id
1 'polypeptide(L)'
;IDLLASIPANGVFRLGRIARVIQIIRVIKAYRSISHIVENIFKNHMKGTFTFAVIVAFMLILFSSVLILEVETAPNSNIKTAEDALWWAYVTITTVGYGDLYPVTTEGRIVALVLMTAGVGLFGVFTGYLASWFVEPEKQQEEEKDDPED
;
A
#
# COMPACT_ATOMS: atom_id res chain seq x y z
N ILE A 1 20.39 -46.55 -9.02
CA ILE A 1 19.27 -45.89 -8.30
C ILE A 1 19.83 -44.80 -7.35
N ASP A 2 20.87 -44.04 -7.69
CA ASP A 2 21.46 -43.05 -6.76
C ASP A 2 21.85 -41.71 -7.45
N LEU A 3 21.08 -41.31 -8.46
CA LEU A 3 21.32 -40.04 -9.18
C LEU A 3 20.53 -38.84 -8.63
N LEU A 4 19.65 -39.07 -7.66
CA LEU A 4 18.82 -38.00 -7.03
C LEU A 4 19.39 -37.44 -5.71
N ALA A 5 20.43 -38.11 -5.15
CA ALA A 5 21.06 -37.69 -3.88
C ALA A 5 22.18 -36.68 -4.02
N SER A 6 22.53 -36.24 -5.25
CA SER A 6 23.70 -35.38 -5.50
C SER A 6 23.38 -33.93 -5.79
N ILE A 7 22.17 -33.46 -5.44
CA ILE A 7 21.84 -32.01 -5.52
C ILE A 7 22.33 -31.37 -4.20
N PRO A 8 23.41 -30.59 -4.20
CA PRO A 8 23.89 -29.96 -2.98
C PRO A 8 22.82 -28.98 -2.49
N ALA A 9 22.37 -29.19 -1.25
CA ALA A 9 21.36 -28.36 -0.56
C ALA A 9 21.69 -26.85 -0.58
N ASN A 10 22.98 -26.51 -0.78
CA ASN A 10 23.45 -25.12 -0.94
C ASN A 10 22.94 -24.41 -2.21
N GLY A 11 22.50 -25.15 -3.24
CA GLY A 11 21.94 -24.58 -4.46
C GLY A 11 20.51 -24.06 -4.25
N VAL A 12 19.71 -24.76 -3.43
CA VAL A 12 18.31 -24.39 -3.19
C VAL A 12 18.20 -23.10 -2.37
N PHE A 13 19.10 -22.89 -1.40
CA PHE A 13 19.19 -21.63 -0.64
C PHE A 13 19.62 -20.44 -1.51
N ARG A 14 20.42 -20.66 -2.54
CA ARG A 14 20.82 -19.63 -3.51
C ARG A 14 19.66 -19.24 -4.42
N LEU A 15 18.86 -20.20 -4.87
CA LEU A 15 17.68 -19.96 -5.69
C LEU A 15 16.59 -19.19 -4.92
N GLY A 16 16.42 -19.44 -3.62
CA GLY A 16 15.51 -18.67 -2.76
C GLY A 16 15.89 -17.18 -2.65
N ARG A 17 17.18 -16.85 -2.61
CA ARG A 17 17.66 -15.45 -2.65
C ARG A 17 17.42 -14.79 -3.99
N ILE A 18 17.59 -15.51 -5.09
CA ILE A 18 17.35 -15.00 -6.45
C ILE A 18 15.86 -14.77 -6.66
N ALA A 19 14.99 -15.67 -6.17
CA ALA A 19 13.54 -15.49 -6.22
C ALA A 19 13.08 -14.22 -5.48
N ARG A 20 13.68 -13.90 -4.32
CA ARG A 20 13.43 -12.66 -3.57
C ARG A 20 13.86 -11.42 -4.36
N VAL A 21 15.02 -11.46 -5.02
CA VAL A 21 15.50 -10.35 -5.88
C VAL A 21 14.58 -10.16 -7.08
N ILE A 22 14.10 -11.24 -7.71
CA ILE A 22 13.14 -11.18 -8.83
C ILE A 22 11.80 -10.60 -8.36
N GLN A 23 11.36 -10.92 -7.13
CA GLN A 23 10.16 -10.34 -6.53
C GLN A 23 10.32 -8.81 -6.34
N ILE A 24 11.47 -8.36 -5.85
CA ILE A 24 11.79 -6.93 -5.70
C ILE A 24 11.83 -6.23 -7.08
N ILE A 25 12.45 -6.85 -8.09
CA ILE A 25 12.49 -6.30 -9.46
C ILE A 25 11.09 -6.22 -10.07
N ARG A 26 10.22 -7.20 -9.78
CA ARG A 26 8.81 -7.17 -10.22
C ARG A 26 8.04 -6.01 -9.60
N VAL A 27 8.30 -5.70 -8.31
CA VAL A 27 7.73 -4.55 -7.62
C VAL A 27 8.24 -3.22 -8.21
N ILE A 28 9.54 -3.14 -8.52
CA ILE A 28 10.12 -1.94 -9.17
C ILE A 28 9.57 -1.75 -10.59
N LYS A 29 9.33 -2.85 -11.35
CA LYS A 29 8.66 -2.77 -12.66
C LYS A 29 7.21 -2.34 -12.55
N ALA A 30 6.48 -2.80 -11.53
CA ALA A 30 5.13 -2.33 -11.24
C ALA A 30 5.11 -0.84 -10.90
N TYR A 31 6.08 -0.34 -10.11
CA TYR A 31 6.24 1.08 -9.83
C TYR A 31 6.43 1.93 -11.10
N ARG A 32 7.25 1.46 -12.05
CA ARG A 32 7.48 2.15 -13.34
C ARG A 32 6.23 2.16 -14.24
N SER A 33 5.40 1.11 -14.18
CA SER A 33 4.12 1.08 -14.88
C SER A 33 3.10 2.05 -14.27
N ILE A 34 3.15 2.22 -12.96
CA ILE A 34 2.28 3.16 -12.22
C ILE A 34 2.64 4.61 -12.57
N SER A 35 3.91 4.97 -12.78
CA SER A 35 4.31 6.34 -13.11
C SER A 35 3.70 6.84 -14.43
N HIS A 36 3.56 5.99 -15.43
CA HIS A 36 2.89 6.34 -16.69
C HIS A 36 1.36 6.50 -16.54
N ILE A 37 0.75 5.76 -15.62
CA ILE A 37 -0.68 5.91 -15.29
C ILE A 37 -0.88 7.22 -14.53
N VAL A 38 0.04 7.58 -13.64
CA VAL A 38 0.03 8.82 -12.85
C VAL A 38 0.05 10.06 -13.75
N GLU A 39 0.93 10.12 -14.75
CA GLU A 39 0.99 11.27 -15.68
C GLU A 39 -0.30 11.50 -16.47
N ASN A 40 -1.01 10.43 -16.83
CA ASN A 40 -2.29 10.52 -17.55
C ASN A 40 -3.47 10.91 -16.63
N ILE A 41 -3.42 10.54 -15.35
CA ILE A 41 -4.46 10.81 -14.35
C ILE A 41 -4.35 12.26 -13.84
N PHE A 42 -3.14 12.83 -13.78
CA PHE A 42 -2.92 14.21 -13.30
C PHE A 42 -3.45 15.31 -14.25
N LYS A 43 -3.90 15.01 -15.44
CA LYS A 43 -4.58 15.98 -16.33
C LYS A 43 -5.92 16.47 -15.80
N ASN A 44 -6.57 15.73 -14.89
CA ASN A 44 -7.77 16.16 -14.16
C ASN A 44 -7.42 16.25 -12.66
N HIS A 45 -6.96 17.40 -12.22
CA HIS A 45 -6.21 17.63 -10.98
C HIS A 45 -6.78 17.00 -9.69
N MET A 46 -8.08 16.90 -9.51
CA MET A 46 -8.67 16.44 -8.25
C MET A 46 -9.13 14.98 -8.28
N LYS A 47 -9.87 14.57 -9.30
CA LYS A 47 -10.35 13.18 -9.45
C LYS A 47 -9.22 12.20 -9.66
N GLY A 48 -8.16 12.63 -10.38
CA GLY A 48 -6.96 11.84 -10.63
C GLY A 48 -6.18 11.53 -9.35
N THR A 49 -5.97 12.50 -8.47
CA THR A 49 -5.24 12.34 -7.21
C THR A 49 -5.94 11.36 -6.27
N PHE A 50 -7.27 11.44 -6.16
CA PHE A 50 -8.05 10.53 -5.34
C PHE A 50 -7.98 9.07 -5.86
N THR A 51 -8.19 8.87 -7.17
CA THR A 51 -8.10 7.54 -7.78
C THR A 51 -6.72 6.93 -7.58
N PHE A 52 -5.66 7.74 -7.73
CA PHE A 52 -4.30 7.30 -7.47
C PHE A 52 -4.10 6.89 -6.01
N ALA A 53 -4.58 7.68 -5.06
CA ALA A 53 -4.49 7.36 -3.64
C ALA A 53 -5.19 6.03 -3.29
N VAL A 54 -6.37 5.76 -3.87
CA VAL A 54 -7.09 4.48 -3.68
C VAL A 54 -6.30 3.30 -4.23
N ILE A 55 -5.70 3.44 -5.42
CA ILE A 55 -4.86 2.38 -6.01
C ILE A 55 -3.63 2.12 -5.13
N VAL A 56 -2.96 3.18 -4.67
CA VAL A 56 -1.81 3.07 -3.78
C VAL A 56 -2.19 2.41 -2.45
N ALA A 57 -3.32 2.80 -1.85
CA ALA A 57 -3.83 2.17 -0.63
C ALA A 57 -4.03 0.66 -0.81
N PHE A 58 -4.70 0.26 -1.90
CA PHE A 58 -4.94 -1.14 -2.22
C PHE A 58 -3.63 -1.93 -2.41
N MET A 59 -2.66 -1.36 -3.13
CA MET A 59 -1.35 -1.96 -3.32
C MET A 59 -0.58 -2.10 -2.00
N LEU A 60 -0.65 -1.09 -1.13
CA LEU A 60 -0.01 -1.13 0.19
C LEU A 60 -0.63 -2.21 1.08
N ILE A 61 -1.96 -2.36 1.08
CA ILE A 61 -2.64 -3.43 1.83
C ILE A 61 -2.15 -4.80 1.36
N LEU A 62 -2.21 -5.07 0.05
CA LEU A 62 -1.78 -6.36 -0.50
C LEU A 62 -0.30 -6.64 -0.22
N PHE A 63 0.56 -5.64 -0.43
CA PHE A 63 1.99 -5.81 -0.24
C PHE A 63 2.36 -6.02 1.24
N SER A 64 1.77 -5.22 2.14
CA SER A 64 2.01 -5.35 3.57
C SER A 64 1.47 -6.65 4.15
N SER A 65 0.33 -7.15 3.66
CA SER A 65 -0.21 -8.45 4.09
C SER A 65 0.67 -9.63 3.68
N VAL A 66 1.28 -9.58 2.48
CA VAL A 66 2.25 -10.61 2.06
C VAL A 66 3.53 -10.51 2.87
N LEU A 67 4.04 -9.29 3.09
CA LEU A 67 5.26 -9.08 3.87
C LEU A 67 5.09 -9.52 5.32
N ILE A 68 3.99 -9.17 5.97
CA ILE A 68 3.76 -9.51 7.36
C ILE A 68 3.72 -11.03 7.57
N LEU A 69 3.09 -11.77 6.68
CA LEU A 69 3.07 -13.25 6.74
C LEU A 69 4.47 -13.86 6.61
N GLU A 70 5.35 -13.24 5.83
CA GLU A 70 6.71 -13.76 5.61
C GLU A 70 7.62 -13.48 6.81
N VAL A 71 7.44 -12.33 7.49
CA VAL A 71 8.34 -11.91 8.57
C VAL A 71 7.82 -12.25 9.97
N GLU A 72 6.50 -12.42 10.12
CA GLU A 72 5.85 -12.65 11.42
C GLU A 72 5.80 -14.15 11.75
N THR A 73 6.99 -14.76 11.90
CA THR A 73 7.17 -16.21 12.12
C THR A 73 7.25 -16.62 13.58
N ALA A 74 7.08 -15.69 14.53
CA ALA A 74 7.18 -15.98 15.94
C ALA A 74 6.08 -16.94 16.42
N PRO A 75 6.37 -17.91 17.31
CA PRO A 75 5.38 -18.88 17.79
C PRO A 75 4.18 -18.24 18.50
N ASN A 76 4.40 -17.09 19.12
CA ASN A 76 3.39 -16.29 19.84
C ASN A 76 2.68 -15.26 18.95
N SER A 77 2.97 -15.24 17.65
CA SER A 77 2.24 -14.36 16.71
C SER A 77 0.79 -14.80 16.57
N ASN A 78 -0.10 -13.84 16.47
CA ASN A 78 -1.52 -14.01 16.19
C ASN A 78 -1.90 -13.78 14.72
N ILE A 79 -0.94 -13.38 13.86
CA ILE A 79 -1.10 -13.26 12.40
C ILE A 79 -0.54 -14.53 11.76
N LYS A 80 -1.41 -15.47 11.38
CA LYS A 80 -1.01 -16.80 10.90
C LYS A 80 -1.53 -17.13 9.51
N THR A 81 -2.62 -16.51 9.11
CA THR A 81 -3.29 -16.77 7.83
C THR A 81 -3.26 -15.54 6.93
N ALA A 82 -3.50 -15.75 5.63
CA ALA A 82 -3.63 -14.64 4.69
C ALA A 82 -4.80 -13.71 5.03
N GLU A 83 -5.86 -14.27 5.62
CA GLU A 83 -7.02 -13.51 6.09
C GLU A 83 -6.63 -12.62 7.27
N ASP A 84 -5.91 -13.14 8.27
CA ASP A 84 -5.40 -12.35 9.40
C ASP A 84 -4.54 -11.19 8.92
N ALA A 85 -3.63 -11.47 7.99
CA ALA A 85 -2.71 -10.45 7.46
C ALA A 85 -3.44 -9.36 6.66
N LEU A 86 -4.42 -9.72 5.83
CA LEU A 86 -5.25 -8.75 5.09
C LEU A 86 -6.09 -7.90 6.02
N TRP A 87 -6.72 -8.53 7.01
CA TRP A 87 -7.50 -7.82 8.02
C TRP A 87 -6.63 -6.84 8.80
N TRP A 88 -5.49 -7.31 9.31
CA TRP A 88 -4.54 -6.46 10.01
C TRP A 88 -4.06 -5.28 9.14
N ALA A 89 -3.68 -5.52 7.89
CA ALA A 89 -3.22 -4.46 7.00
C ALA A 89 -4.33 -3.43 6.73
N TYR A 90 -5.57 -3.88 6.51
CA TYR A 90 -6.71 -3.01 6.28
C TYR A 90 -7.02 -2.13 7.50
N VAL A 91 -7.15 -2.69 8.70
CA VAL A 91 -7.47 -1.92 9.90
C VAL A 91 -6.33 -1.01 10.33
N THR A 92 -5.09 -1.36 9.97
CA THR A 92 -3.91 -0.55 10.25
C THR A 92 -3.82 0.66 9.33
N ILE A 93 -3.96 0.48 8.00
CA ILE A 93 -3.87 1.59 7.03
C ILE A 93 -5.03 2.58 7.17
N THR A 94 -6.20 2.08 7.58
CA THR A 94 -7.37 2.92 7.88
C THR A 94 -7.30 3.60 9.24
N THR A 95 -6.24 3.39 10.01
CA THR A 95 -6.02 3.95 11.35
C THR A 95 -7.05 3.51 12.41
N VAL A 96 -7.84 2.46 12.14
CA VAL A 96 -8.84 1.91 13.10
C VAL A 96 -8.14 1.15 14.23
N GLY A 97 -7.25 0.19 13.89
CA GLY A 97 -6.39 -0.51 14.82
C GLY A 97 -7.11 -1.13 16.03
N TYR A 98 -7.97 -2.13 15.80
CA TYR A 98 -8.71 -2.79 16.90
C TYR A 98 -7.79 -3.46 17.95
N GLY A 99 -6.53 -3.79 17.57
CA GLY A 99 -5.58 -4.43 18.47
C GLY A 99 -5.80 -5.93 18.67
N ASP A 100 -6.66 -6.53 17.89
CA ASP A 100 -6.92 -7.98 17.82
C ASP A 100 -5.76 -8.72 17.17
N LEU A 101 -5.18 -8.14 16.11
CA LEU A 101 -4.02 -8.63 15.38
C LEU A 101 -2.92 -7.55 15.38
N TYR A 102 -1.69 -7.95 15.71
CA TYR A 102 -0.54 -7.05 15.72
C TYR A 102 0.80 -7.80 15.57
N PRO A 103 1.83 -7.19 14.97
CA PRO A 103 3.13 -7.82 14.84
C PRO A 103 3.88 -7.86 16.18
N VAL A 104 4.47 -9.02 16.49
CA VAL A 104 5.29 -9.25 17.69
C VAL A 104 6.79 -9.25 17.36
N THR A 105 7.17 -9.55 16.09
CA THR A 105 8.56 -9.54 15.63
C THR A 105 9.04 -8.11 15.36
N THR A 106 10.37 -7.90 15.40
CA THR A 106 10.95 -6.59 15.07
C THR A 106 10.74 -6.23 13.62
N GLU A 107 10.91 -7.20 12.73
CA GLU A 107 10.70 -7.06 11.29
C GLU A 107 9.24 -6.73 10.97
N GLY A 108 8.29 -7.40 11.63
CA GLY A 108 6.86 -7.12 11.51
C GLY A 108 6.50 -5.72 11.99
N ARG A 109 7.12 -5.23 13.05
CA ARG A 109 6.93 -3.85 13.54
C ARG A 109 7.47 -2.80 12.58
N ILE A 110 8.54 -3.10 11.84
CA ILE A 110 9.04 -2.20 10.77
C ILE A 110 8.02 -2.13 9.63
N VAL A 111 7.45 -3.26 9.21
CA VAL A 111 6.38 -3.29 8.20
C VAL A 111 5.17 -2.45 8.68
N ALA A 112 4.78 -2.61 9.95
CA ALA A 112 3.70 -1.84 10.55
C ALA A 112 3.98 -0.34 10.56
N LEU A 113 5.19 0.08 10.93
CA LEU A 113 5.59 1.49 10.95
C LEU A 113 5.44 2.14 9.57
N VAL A 114 5.90 1.46 8.52
CA VAL A 114 5.78 1.94 7.14
C VAL A 114 4.32 2.06 6.73
N LEU A 115 3.51 1.03 7.02
CA LEU A 115 2.09 1.00 6.67
C LEU A 115 1.30 2.08 7.40
N MET A 116 1.54 2.28 8.70
CA MET A 116 0.91 3.33 9.51
C MET A 116 1.24 4.72 8.99
N THR A 117 2.51 4.98 8.68
CA THR A 117 2.96 6.28 8.14
C THR A 117 2.31 6.58 6.80
N ALA A 118 2.24 5.59 5.91
CA ALA A 118 1.56 5.71 4.63
C ALA A 118 0.05 5.93 4.79
N GLY A 119 -0.59 5.23 5.75
CA GLY A 119 -2.02 5.38 6.05
C GLY A 119 -2.39 6.80 6.45
N VAL A 120 -1.61 7.43 7.33
CA VAL A 120 -1.82 8.84 7.74
C VAL A 120 -1.75 9.78 6.53
N GLY A 121 -0.77 9.58 5.63
CA GLY A 121 -0.66 10.37 4.39
C GLY A 121 -1.85 10.20 3.46
N LEU A 122 -2.30 8.97 3.25
CA LEU A 122 -3.47 8.66 2.42
C LEU A 122 -4.77 9.23 3.00
N PHE A 123 -4.92 9.21 4.33
CA PHE A 123 -6.07 9.82 5.00
C PHE A 123 -6.11 11.34 4.77
N GLY A 124 -4.96 12.01 4.77
CA GLY A 124 -4.84 13.43 4.42
C GLY A 124 -5.32 13.72 2.98
N VAL A 125 -4.93 12.89 2.01
CA VAL A 125 -5.40 13.01 0.62
C VAL A 125 -6.90 12.81 0.51
N PHE A 126 -7.45 11.81 1.21
CA PHE A 126 -8.89 11.53 1.25
C PHE A 126 -9.68 12.71 1.83
N THR A 127 -9.24 13.24 2.96
CA THR A 127 -9.88 14.39 3.63
C THR A 127 -9.82 15.64 2.76
N GLY A 128 -8.67 15.92 2.13
CA GLY A 128 -8.51 17.03 1.20
C GLY A 128 -9.43 16.93 -0.01
N TYR A 129 -9.62 15.73 -0.55
CA TYR A 129 -10.56 15.48 -1.65
C TYR A 129 -12.01 15.73 -1.24
N LEU A 130 -12.43 15.27 -0.05
CA LEU A 130 -13.76 15.57 0.46
C LEU A 130 -13.97 17.08 0.67
N ALA A 131 -12.99 17.76 1.28
CA ALA A 131 -13.05 19.20 1.53
C ALA A 131 -13.24 20.00 0.23
N SER A 132 -12.65 19.56 -0.88
CA SER A 132 -12.79 20.23 -2.16
C SER A 132 -14.23 20.31 -2.67
N TRP A 133 -15.07 19.33 -2.34
CA TRP A 133 -16.47 19.33 -2.74
C TRP A 133 -17.30 20.44 -2.06
N PHE A 134 -16.84 20.89 -0.89
CA PHE A 134 -17.52 21.95 -0.17
C PHE A 134 -17.03 23.35 -0.57
N VAL A 135 -15.84 23.47 -1.16
CA VAL A 135 -15.23 24.76 -1.54
C VAL A 135 -15.55 25.16 -2.98
N GLU A 136 -15.70 24.21 -3.92
CA GLU A 136 -15.99 24.50 -5.33
C GLU A 136 -17.27 25.32 -5.60
N PRO A 137 -18.40 25.10 -4.90
CA PRO A 137 -19.62 25.87 -5.17
C PRO A 137 -19.53 27.36 -4.83
N GLU A 138 -18.70 27.71 -3.85
CA GLU A 138 -18.60 29.10 -3.35
C GLU A 138 -17.86 30.01 -4.33
N LYS A 139 -16.83 29.51 -5.00
CA LYS A 139 -16.06 30.28 -5.98
C LYS A 139 -16.85 30.59 -7.26
N GLN A 140 -17.70 29.70 -7.71
CA GLN A 140 -18.57 29.96 -8.88
C GLN A 140 -19.61 31.04 -8.62
N GLN A 141 -20.08 31.17 -7.37
CA GLN A 141 -21.04 32.22 -7.00
C GLN A 141 -20.37 33.60 -6.81
N GLU A 142 -19.09 33.65 -6.45
CA GLU A 142 -18.34 34.87 -6.35
C GLU A 142 -17.94 35.42 -7.74
N GLU A 143 -17.51 34.55 -8.67
CA GLU A 143 -17.19 34.93 -10.05
C GLU A 143 -18.41 35.43 -10.84
N GLU A 144 -19.60 34.82 -10.62
CA GLU A 144 -20.87 35.25 -11.25
C GLU A 144 -21.35 36.60 -10.70
N LYS A 145 -20.94 36.98 -9.48
CA LYS A 145 -21.36 38.23 -8.83
C LYS A 145 -20.44 39.42 -9.17
N ASP A 146 -19.21 39.15 -9.60
CA ASP A 146 -18.22 40.16 -9.96
C ASP A 146 -18.14 40.45 -11.47
N ASP A 147 -18.99 39.80 -12.29
CA ASP A 147 -19.14 40.12 -13.72
C ASP A 147 -20.23 41.18 -13.85
N PRO A 148 -19.84 42.51 -13.97
CA PRO A 148 -20.84 43.57 -14.18
C PRO A 148 -21.30 43.47 -15.63
N GLU A 149 -22.59 43.08 -15.80
CA GLU A 149 -23.26 43.23 -17.08
C GLU A 149 -23.16 44.74 -17.52
N ASP A 150 -22.35 44.96 -18.55
CA ASP A 150 -22.38 46.19 -19.35
C ASP A 150 -23.64 46.34 -20.19
#